data_22c1f72feb0a4b9873e9e94333c8ae99
#
_entry.id   22c1f72feb0a4b9873e9e94333c8ae99
#
_cell.length_a   1.000
_cell.length_b   1.000
_cell.length_c   1.000
_cell.angle_alpha   90.00
_cell.angle_beta   90.00
_cell.angle_gamma   90.00
#
_symmetry.space_group_name_H-M   'P 1'
#
loop_
_entity.id
_entity.type
_entity.pdbx_description
1 polymer ?
#
loop_
_entity_poly.entity_id
_entity_poly.type
_entity_poly.pdbx_seq_one_letter_code
_entity_poly.pdbx_strand_id
1 'polypeptide(L)'
;MRDLAYLKLLSREYPNIRAAASDIINLQAICGLPKGTEYFFSDLHGEHEAFIYLLRSSSGIIREKIRETFGHIISEEDEVRLANLIYYPEKMINQIKQANEYTEDWQKTAVYRLVQICREVSSKYTRSKVRKKMPKEFSGVIDELLYVDNTDDNKTEYYSELINTLIDVQVADSFIVAICSLIRSLTIDNLHILGDIFDRGPRPDIILEELMHFHDVDIQWGNHDISWMGAATGNRACICNVLRMALGYNGFDVLEDGYGINLRPLSMFAERVYRDDPCTCFLPQILDKNIYDAVDPKLAAKMHKAIAVLQYKAVSYTHL
;
A
#
# COMPACT_ATOMS: atom_id res chain seq x y z
N MET A 1 -10.06 38.06 24.26
CA MET A 1 -8.93 38.36 23.33
C MET A 1 -8.62 37.22 22.35
N ARG A 2 -8.72 35.94 22.75
CA ARG A 2 -8.52 34.80 21.82
C ARG A 2 -9.51 34.81 20.64
N ASP A 3 -10.80 35.11 20.92
CA ASP A 3 -11.84 35.14 19.89
C ASP A 3 -11.62 36.21 18.83
N LEU A 4 -11.09 37.39 19.19
CA LEU A 4 -10.84 38.44 18.20
C LEU A 4 -9.70 38.12 17.24
N ALA A 5 -8.65 37.43 17.71
CA ALA A 5 -7.56 36.98 16.87
C ALA A 5 -8.04 35.91 15.89
N TYR A 6 -8.86 34.98 16.35
CA TYR A 6 -9.48 33.95 15.50
C TYR A 6 -10.42 34.56 14.46
N LEU A 7 -11.29 35.48 14.86
CA LEU A 7 -12.19 36.18 13.94
C LEU A 7 -11.44 37.00 12.89
N LYS A 8 -10.28 37.57 13.23
CA LYS A 8 -9.42 38.27 12.26
C LYS A 8 -8.79 37.29 11.23
N LEU A 9 -8.47 36.05 11.64
CA LEU A 9 -8.01 35.02 10.71
C LEU A 9 -9.14 34.60 9.77
N LEU A 10 -10.32 34.30 10.32
CA LEU A 10 -11.50 33.94 9.54
C LEU A 10 -11.90 35.05 8.54
N SER A 11 -11.78 36.32 8.91
CA SER A 11 -12.13 37.44 8.02
C SER A 11 -11.19 37.58 6.81
N ARG A 12 -9.99 36.97 6.85
CA ARG A 12 -9.09 36.90 5.68
C ARG A 12 -9.55 35.85 4.68
N GLU A 13 -10.04 34.74 5.20
CA GLU A 13 -10.55 33.63 4.40
C GLU A 13 -11.97 33.92 3.91
N TYR A 14 -12.81 34.50 4.77
CA TYR A 14 -14.21 34.86 4.49
C TYR A 14 -14.40 36.37 4.57
N PRO A 15 -13.97 37.14 3.56
CA PRO A 15 -13.98 38.61 3.59
C PRO A 15 -15.39 39.20 3.58
N ASN A 16 -16.42 38.42 3.23
CA ASN A 16 -17.81 38.82 3.19
C ASN A 16 -18.76 37.65 3.39
N ILE A 17 -20.02 37.96 3.68
CA ILE A 17 -21.08 36.98 3.94
C ILE A 17 -21.26 36.00 2.75
N ARG A 18 -21.10 36.45 1.50
CA ARG A 18 -21.29 35.61 0.32
C ARG A 18 -20.21 34.52 0.24
N ALA A 19 -18.95 34.87 0.56
CA ALA A 19 -17.86 33.90 0.60
C ALA A 19 -18.11 32.82 1.67
N ALA A 20 -18.48 33.24 2.88
CA ALA A 20 -18.83 32.31 3.96
C ALA A 20 -20.06 31.45 3.60
N ALA A 21 -21.10 32.04 3.05
CA ALA A 21 -22.30 31.29 2.64
C ALA A 21 -22.00 30.29 1.52
N SER A 22 -21.16 30.62 0.55
CA SER A 22 -20.74 29.69 -0.51
C SER A 22 -20.03 28.47 0.05
N ASP A 23 -19.14 28.67 1.02
CA ASP A 23 -18.41 27.58 1.65
C ASP A 23 -19.31 26.72 2.54
N ILE A 24 -20.22 27.34 3.32
CA ILE A 24 -21.23 26.63 4.10
C ILE A 24 -22.10 25.73 3.20
N ILE A 25 -22.56 26.26 2.05
CA ILE A 25 -23.37 25.47 1.09
C ILE A 25 -22.56 24.27 0.58
N ASN A 26 -21.29 24.50 0.21
CA ASN A 26 -20.42 23.41 -0.27
C ASN A 26 -20.14 22.36 0.83
N LEU A 27 -19.81 22.79 2.04
CA LEU A 27 -19.58 21.89 3.18
C LEU A 27 -20.85 21.10 3.55
N GLN A 28 -22.01 21.77 3.56
CA GLN A 28 -23.29 21.11 3.83
C GLN A 28 -23.59 20.02 2.76
N ALA A 29 -23.32 20.30 1.50
CA ALA A 29 -23.47 19.33 0.42
C ALA A 29 -22.50 18.15 0.59
N ILE A 30 -21.23 18.42 0.96
CA ILE A 30 -20.23 17.38 1.25
C ILE A 30 -20.67 16.47 2.40
N CYS A 31 -21.29 17.02 3.45
CA CYS A 31 -21.82 16.22 4.56
C CYS A 31 -22.94 15.27 4.15
N GLY A 32 -23.59 15.50 3.01
CA GLY A 32 -24.61 14.62 2.44
C GLY A 32 -24.03 13.49 1.56
N LEU A 33 -22.72 13.51 1.25
CA LEU A 33 -22.09 12.45 0.46
C LEU A 33 -21.87 11.19 1.32
N PRO A 34 -21.80 10.00 0.68
CA PRO A 34 -21.39 8.78 1.35
C PRO A 34 -20.03 8.95 2.02
N LYS A 35 -19.85 8.30 3.17
CA LYS A 35 -18.53 8.27 3.82
C LYS A 35 -17.50 7.57 2.95
N GLY A 36 -16.24 7.96 3.12
CA GLY A 36 -15.10 7.26 2.52
C GLY A 36 -14.98 5.82 3.04
N THR A 37 -14.24 5.02 2.31
CA THR A 37 -13.96 3.64 2.70
C THR A 37 -12.73 3.64 3.61
N GLU A 38 -12.89 3.12 4.82
CA GLU A 38 -11.82 2.93 5.78
C GLU A 38 -11.44 1.45 5.82
N TYR A 39 -10.14 1.16 5.76
CA TYR A 39 -9.58 -0.18 5.82
C TYR A 39 -8.77 -0.37 7.08
N PHE A 40 -8.94 -1.52 7.72
CA PHE A 40 -8.27 -1.88 8.95
C PHE A 40 -7.48 -3.17 8.75
N PHE A 41 -6.18 -3.13 9.09
CA PHE A 41 -5.32 -4.31 9.14
C PHE A 41 -4.65 -4.42 10.50
N SER A 42 -4.52 -5.63 11.01
CA SER A 42 -3.77 -5.97 12.22
C SER A 42 -2.88 -7.17 11.99
N ASP A 43 -1.86 -7.33 12.81
CA ASP A 43 -1.02 -8.54 12.86
C ASP A 43 -0.42 -8.90 11.49
N LEU A 44 0.15 -7.92 10.79
CA LEU A 44 0.73 -8.10 9.47
C LEU A 44 1.98 -8.98 9.47
N HIS A 45 2.77 -8.87 10.55
CA HIS A 45 3.92 -9.73 10.83
C HIS A 45 4.79 -10.03 9.59
N GLY A 46 5.08 -9.03 8.76
CA GLY A 46 5.94 -9.18 7.61
C GLY A 46 5.36 -9.97 6.42
N GLU A 47 4.08 -10.36 6.47
CA GLU A 47 3.39 -11.08 5.40
C GLU A 47 3.03 -10.15 4.24
N HIS A 48 4.06 -9.65 3.54
CA HIS A 48 3.95 -8.60 2.54
C HIS A 48 3.11 -8.99 1.32
N GLU A 49 3.21 -10.22 0.82
CA GLU A 49 2.48 -10.66 -0.38
C GLU A 49 0.97 -10.64 -0.14
N ALA A 50 0.53 -11.21 0.98
CA ALA A 50 -0.88 -11.22 1.36
C ALA A 50 -1.40 -9.80 1.61
N PHE A 51 -0.64 -8.96 2.31
CA PHE A 51 -0.98 -7.56 2.56
C PHE A 51 -1.14 -6.77 1.27
N ILE A 52 -0.15 -6.81 0.39
CA ILE A 52 -0.17 -6.08 -0.89
C ILE A 52 -1.32 -6.56 -1.77
N TYR A 53 -1.58 -7.88 -1.82
CA TYR A 53 -2.72 -8.40 -2.57
C TYR A 53 -4.05 -7.86 -2.03
N LEU A 54 -4.28 -7.93 -0.72
CA LEU A 54 -5.51 -7.43 -0.10
C LEU A 54 -5.66 -5.92 -0.29
N LEU A 55 -4.58 -5.16 -0.16
CA LEU A 55 -4.58 -3.71 -0.36
C LEU A 55 -4.92 -3.35 -1.83
N ARG A 56 -4.28 -3.98 -2.80
CA ARG A 56 -4.48 -3.70 -4.24
C ARG A 56 -5.84 -4.18 -4.74
N SER A 57 -6.34 -5.28 -4.22
CA SER A 57 -7.67 -5.79 -4.55
C SER A 57 -8.79 -5.08 -3.78
N SER A 58 -8.42 -4.25 -2.79
CA SER A 58 -9.35 -3.63 -1.85
C SER A 58 -10.28 -4.68 -1.23
N SER A 59 -9.71 -5.83 -0.82
CA SER A 59 -10.43 -7.00 -0.30
C SER A 59 -11.63 -7.44 -1.15
N GLY A 60 -11.53 -7.24 -2.48
CA GLY A 60 -12.56 -7.64 -3.44
C GLY A 60 -13.56 -6.55 -3.84
N ILE A 61 -13.54 -5.35 -3.22
CA ILE A 61 -14.46 -4.24 -3.56
C ILE A 61 -14.33 -3.84 -5.03
N ILE A 62 -13.12 -3.79 -5.59
CA ILE A 62 -12.94 -3.45 -7.00
C ILE A 62 -13.67 -4.47 -7.89
N ARG A 63 -13.60 -5.76 -7.57
CA ARG A 63 -14.31 -6.79 -8.32
C ARG A 63 -15.83 -6.65 -8.20
N GLU A 64 -16.33 -6.29 -7.03
CA GLU A 64 -17.74 -5.98 -6.81
C GLU A 64 -18.17 -4.79 -7.67
N LYS A 65 -17.39 -3.71 -7.72
CA LYS A 65 -17.67 -2.56 -8.57
C LYS A 65 -17.66 -2.89 -10.07
N ILE A 66 -16.80 -3.79 -10.51
CA ILE A 66 -16.82 -4.30 -11.90
C ILE A 66 -18.17 -5.00 -12.18
N ARG A 67 -18.65 -5.85 -11.27
CA ARG A 67 -19.95 -6.54 -11.39
C ARG A 67 -21.12 -5.57 -11.39
N GLU A 68 -21.10 -4.58 -10.50
CA GLU A 68 -22.14 -3.55 -10.45
C GLU A 68 -22.18 -2.72 -11.74
N THR A 69 -21.02 -2.41 -12.31
CA THR A 69 -20.93 -1.58 -13.53
C THR A 69 -21.33 -2.32 -14.78
N PHE A 70 -20.88 -3.57 -14.95
CA PHE A 70 -21.06 -4.30 -16.20
C PHE A 70 -22.10 -5.43 -16.11
N GLY A 71 -22.45 -5.90 -14.93
CA GLY A 71 -23.44 -6.97 -14.75
C GLY A 71 -23.10 -8.20 -15.59
N HIS A 72 -24.04 -8.60 -16.45
CA HIS A 72 -23.90 -9.74 -17.37
C HIS A 72 -23.32 -9.35 -18.75
N ILE A 73 -22.91 -8.10 -18.95
CA ILE A 73 -22.38 -7.62 -20.25
C ILE A 73 -21.00 -8.22 -20.54
N ILE A 74 -20.22 -8.49 -19.50
CA ILE A 74 -18.90 -9.13 -19.62
C ILE A 74 -18.93 -10.53 -19.00
N SER A 75 -18.06 -11.41 -19.50
CA SER A 75 -17.90 -12.76 -18.96
C SER A 75 -17.21 -12.72 -17.58
N GLU A 76 -17.37 -13.79 -16.79
CA GLU A 76 -16.65 -13.91 -15.51
C GLU A 76 -15.13 -13.91 -15.71
N GLU A 77 -14.66 -14.45 -16.81
CA GLU A 77 -13.24 -14.43 -17.19
C GLU A 77 -12.75 -13.00 -17.46
N ASP A 78 -13.53 -12.19 -18.20
CA ASP A 78 -13.22 -10.78 -18.45
C ASP A 78 -13.27 -9.96 -17.17
N GLU A 79 -14.20 -10.25 -16.25
CA GLU A 79 -14.25 -9.63 -14.93
C GLU A 79 -12.94 -9.85 -14.17
N VAL A 80 -12.46 -11.10 -14.12
CA VAL A 80 -11.19 -11.45 -13.45
C VAL A 80 -10.00 -10.80 -14.15
N ARG A 81 -9.96 -10.79 -15.49
CA ARG A 81 -8.90 -10.14 -16.28
C ARG A 81 -8.87 -8.63 -16.02
N LEU A 82 -10.03 -7.98 -16.00
CA LEU A 82 -10.14 -6.54 -15.72
C LEU A 82 -9.73 -6.20 -14.27
N ALA A 83 -10.15 -7.02 -13.31
CA ALA A 83 -9.73 -6.86 -11.92
C ALA A 83 -8.19 -6.98 -11.78
N ASN A 84 -7.60 -8.01 -12.38
CA ASN A 84 -6.15 -8.20 -12.37
C ASN A 84 -5.40 -7.06 -13.08
N LEU A 85 -5.96 -6.49 -14.13
CA LEU A 85 -5.39 -5.30 -14.79
C LEU A 85 -5.37 -4.11 -13.83
N ILE A 86 -6.42 -3.89 -13.03
CA ILE A 86 -6.46 -2.82 -12.04
C ILE A 86 -5.46 -3.07 -10.91
N TYR A 87 -5.30 -4.33 -10.46
CA TYR A 87 -4.41 -4.68 -9.35
C TYR A 87 -2.93 -4.60 -9.74
N TYR A 88 -2.57 -5.08 -10.93
CA TYR A 88 -1.19 -5.24 -11.40
C TYR A 88 -1.02 -4.79 -12.86
N PRO A 89 -1.25 -3.49 -13.19
CA PRO A 89 -1.36 -3.04 -14.57
C PRO A 89 -0.11 -3.32 -15.40
N GLU A 90 1.09 -3.01 -14.89
CA GLU A 90 2.33 -3.23 -15.65
C GLU A 90 2.56 -4.71 -15.95
N LYS A 91 2.32 -5.59 -14.96
CA LYS A 91 2.47 -7.03 -15.13
C LYS A 91 1.49 -7.58 -16.16
N MET A 92 0.22 -7.15 -16.08
CA MET A 92 -0.82 -7.61 -17.01
C MET A 92 -0.59 -7.10 -18.42
N ILE A 93 -0.22 -5.84 -18.61
CA ILE A 93 0.13 -5.28 -19.94
C ILE A 93 1.28 -6.08 -20.55
N ASN A 94 2.33 -6.39 -19.78
CA ASN A 94 3.46 -7.17 -20.27
C ASN A 94 3.05 -8.60 -20.67
N GLN A 95 2.18 -9.26 -19.89
CA GLN A 95 1.66 -10.60 -20.23
C GLN A 95 0.84 -10.58 -21.54
N ILE A 96 -0.03 -9.58 -21.71
CA ILE A 96 -0.87 -9.41 -22.89
C ILE A 96 0.00 -9.13 -24.13
N LYS A 97 1.06 -8.32 -23.99
CA LYS A 97 2.05 -8.11 -25.06
C LYS A 97 2.78 -9.38 -25.43
N GLN A 98 3.20 -10.18 -24.45
CA GLN A 98 3.86 -11.48 -24.71
C GLN A 98 2.94 -12.49 -25.39
N ALA A 99 1.63 -12.43 -25.11
CA ALA A 99 0.62 -13.26 -25.78
C ALA A 99 0.22 -12.77 -27.18
N ASN A 100 0.76 -11.63 -27.64
CA ASN A 100 0.36 -10.94 -28.88
C ASN A 100 -1.13 -10.52 -28.90
N GLU A 101 -1.75 -10.33 -27.74
CA GLU A 101 -3.13 -9.88 -27.58
C GLU A 101 -3.25 -8.36 -27.42
N TYR A 102 -2.13 -7.62 -27.37
CA TYR A 102 -2.09 -6.16 -27.17
C TYR A 102 -2.41 -5.43 -28.48
N THR A 103 -3.64 -5.54 -28.92
CA THR A 103 -4.16 -4.91 -30.14
C THR A 103 -4.75 -3.53 -29.85
N GLU A 104 -4.98 -2.74 -30.90
CA GLU A 104 -5.67 -1.45 -30.79
C GLU A 104 -7.09 -1.62 -30.19
N ASP A 105 -7.84 -2.65 -30.62
CA ASP A 105 -9.17 -2.95 -30.11
C ASP A 105 -9.14 -3.33 -28.61
N TRP A 106 -8.11 -4.08 -28.19
CA TRP A 106 -7.91 -4.40 -26.77
C TRP A 106 -7.65 -3.12 -25.97
N GLN A 107 -6.78 -2.22 -26.46
CA GLN A 107 -6.45 -0.95 -25.79
C GLN A 107 -7.70 -0.07 -25.63
N LYS A 108 -8.49 0.08 -26.70
CA LYS A 108 -9.76 0.82 -26.68
C LYS A 108 -10.73 0.27 -25.64
N THR A 109 -10.91 -1.06 -25.67
CA THR A 109 -11.82 -1.75 -24.75
C THR A 109 -11.34 -1.60 -23.30
N ALA A 110 -10.05 -1.77 -23.03
CA ALA A 110 -9.47 -1.64 -21.71
C ALA A 110 -9.65 -0.21 -21.16
N VAL A 111 -9.27 0.79 -21.94
CA VAL A 111 -9.44 2.22 -21.55
C VAL A 111 -10.91 2.53 -21.27
N TYR A 112 -11.81 2.13 -22.15
CA TYR A 112 -13.24 2.35 -21.98
C TYR A 112 -13.75 1.73 -20.67
N ARG A 113 -13.46 0.44 -20.44
CA ARG A 113 -13.87 -0.28 -19.23
C ARG A 113 -13.30 0.36 -17.96
N LEU A 114 -12.03 0.75 -17.96
CA LEU A 114 -11.38 1.40 -16.83
C LEU A 114 -12.00 2.77 -16.52
N VAL A 115 -12.34 3.55 -17.54
CA VAL A 115 -13.03 4.82 -17.34
C VAL A 115 -14.40 4.62 -16.70
N GLN A 116 -15.17 3.60 -17.12
CA GLN A 116 -16.48 3.31 -16.50
C GLN A 116 -16.32 2.94 -15.02
N ILE A 117 -15.36 2.07 -14.67
CA ILE A 117 -15.08 1.74 -13.26
C ILE A 117 -14.61 2.98 -12.48
N CYS A 118 -13.77 3.81 -13.07
CA CYS A 118 -13.31 5.04 -12.45
C CYS A 118 -14.46 6.02 -12.17
N ARG A 119 -15.42 6.13 -13.09
CA ARG A 119 -16.68 6.89 -12.88
C ARG A 119 -17.46 6.36 -11.68
N GLU A 120 -17.64 5.03 -11.62
CA GLU A 120 -18.37 4.38 -10.54
C GLU A 120 -17.73 4.63 -9.18
N VAL A 121 -16.42 4.37 -9.03
CA VAL A 121 -15.71 4.59 -7.75
C VAL A 121 -15.58 6.06 -7.37
N SER A 122 -15.60 6.97 -8.36
CA SER A 122 -15.55 8.42 -8.12
C SER A 122 -16.89 9.04 -7.75
N SER A 123 -18.01 8.36 -7.99
CA SER A 123 -19.37 8.88 -7.82
C SER A 123 -19.68 9.37 -6.40
N LYS A 124 -19.04 8.76 -5.41
CA LYS A 124 -19.17 9.12 -3.98
C LYS A 124 -18.38 10.37 -3.56
N TYR A 125 -17.61 10.97 -4.45
CA TYR A 125 -16.72 12.09 -4.14
C TYR A 125 -17.09 13.38 -4.87
N THR A 126 -16.64 14.51 -4.32
CA THR A 126 -16.65 15.78 -5.06
C THR A 126 -15.63 15.75 -6.19
N ARG A 127 -15.92 16.46 -7.28
CA ARG A 127 -14.95 16.65 -8.39
C ARG A 127 -13.60 17.17 -7.89
N SER A 128 -13.60 18.09 -6.93
CA SER A 128 -12.38 18.65 -6.35
C SER A 128 -11.52 17.57 -5.68
N LYS A 129 -12.14 16.62 -4.94
CA LYS A 129 -11.42 15.51 -4.29
C LYS A 129 -10.84 14.55 -5.34
N VAL A 130 -11.63 14.21 -6.36
CA VAL A 130 -11.17 13.36 -7.47
C VAL A 130 -9.98 13.99 -8.21
N ARG A 131 -10.09 15.27 -8.58
CA ARG A 131 -9.01 16.00 -9.26
C ARG A 131 -7.70 16.04 -8.47
N LYS A 132 -7.77 16.17 -7.15
CA LYS A 132 -6.57 16.16 -6.30
C LYS A 132 -5.84 14.82 -6.31
N LYS A 133 -6.57 13.73 -6.53
CA LYS A 133 -6.02 12.36 -6.62
C LYS A 133 -5.60 11.96 -8.04
N MET A 134 -5.98 12.73 -9.06
CA MET A 134 -5.63 12.42 -10.45
C MET A 134 -4.11 12.50 -10.69
N PRO A 135 -3.55 11.52 -11.42
CA PRO A 135 -2.18 11.59 -11.90
C PRO A 135 -1.96 12.85 -12.73
N LYS A 136 -0.95 13.66 -12.37
CA LYS A 136 -0.72 14.99 -12.96
C LYS A 136 -0.57 14.96 -14.48
N GLU A 137 0.08 13.92 -15.00
CA GLU A 137 0.39 13.79 -16.44
C GLU A 137 -0.87 13.64 -17.30
N PHE A 138 -1.90 12.97 -16.78
CA PHE A 138 -3.13 12.69 -17.51
C PHE A 138 -4.38 13.36 -16.91
N SER A 139 -4.20 14.27 -15.95
CA SER A 139 -5.32 14.83 -15.19
C SER A 139 -6.38 15.50 -16.07
N GLY A 140 -5.97 16.23 -17.12
CA GLY A 140 -6.90 16.85 -18.07
C GLY A 140 -7.70 15.83 -18.87
N VAL A 141 -7.03 14.82 -19.42
CA VAL A 141 -7.68 13.77 -20.22
C VAL A 141 -8.61 12.92 -19.36
N ILE A 142 -8.18 12.56 -18.13
CA ILE A 142 -9.00 11.81 -17.20
C ILE A 142 -10.23 12.62 -16.78
N ASP A 143 -10.09 13.90 -16.49
CA ASP A 143 -11.21 14.78 -16.10
C ASP A 143 -12.26 14.85 -17.23
N GLU A 144 -11.83 15.03 -18.48
CA GLU A 144 -12.71 15.02 -19.63
C GLU A 144 -13.43 13.66 -19.78
N LEU A 145 -12.66 12.54 -19.75
CA LEU A 145 -13.23 11.21 -19.90
C LEU A 145 -14.20 10.84 -18.77
N LEU A 146 -13.98 11.31 -17.55
CA LEU A 146 -14.87 11.03 -16.42
C LEU A 146 -16.19 11.78 -16.46
N TYR A 147 -16.21 13.02 -16.98
CA TYR A 147 -17.37 13.91 -16.87
C TYR A 147 -18.04 14.25 -18.19
N VAL A 148 -17.65 13.60 -19.28
CA VAL A 148 -18.37 13.69 -20.55
C VAL A 148 -19.74 13.04 -20.40
N ASP A 149 -20.79 13.74 -20.82
CA ASP A 149 -22.13 13.22 -20.93
C ASP A 149 -22.27 12.43 -22.25
N ASN A 150 -22.40 11.12 -22.17
CA ASN A 150 -22.50 10.23 -23.34
C ASN A 150 -23.88 10.29 -24.03
N THR A 151 -24.79 11.15 -23.58
CA THR A 151 -26.12 11.31 -24.19
C THR A 151 -26.13 12.26 -25.40
N ASP A 152 -25.02 13.00 -25.63
CA ASP A 152 -24.86 13.93 -26.75
C ASP A 152 -23.94 13.31 -27.81
N ASP A 153 -24.47 13.14 -29.04
CA ASP A 153 -23.72 12.54 -30.15
C ASP A 153 -22.38 13.27 -30.45
N ASN A 154 -22.34 14.57 -30.34
CA ASN A 154 -21.11 15.35 -30.56
C ASN A 154 -20.05 15.03 -29.49
N LYS A 155 -20.47 14.78 -28.25
CA LYS A 155 -19.55 14.44 -27.17
C LYS A 155 -19.10 12.98 -27.25
N THR A 156 -19.89 12.10 -27.84
CA THR A 156 -19.50 10.71 -28.10
C THR A 156 -18.36 10.61 -29.10
N GLU A 157 -18.39 11.44 -30.17
CA GLU A 157 -17.30 11.53 -31.14
C GLU A 157 -16.01 12.05 -30.46
N TYR A 158 -16.13 13.15 -29.70
CA TYR A 158 -15.01 13.71 -28.93
C TYR A 158 -14.39 12.68 -27.96
N TYR A 159 -15.21 11.92 -27.26
CA TYR A 159 -14.75 10.87 -26.36
C TYR A 159 -13.97 9.76 -27.10
N SER A 160 -14.50 9.33 -28.24
CA SER A 160 -13.84 8.33 -29.08
C SER A 160 -12.51 8.84 -29.62
N GLU A 161 -12.45 10.12 -30.01
CA GLU A 161 -11.23 10.75 -30.52
C GLU A 161 -10.15 10.88 -29.44
N LEU A 162 -10.53 11.20 -28.19
CA LEU A 162 -9.58 11.19 -27.07
C LEU A 162 -8.93 9.80 -26.88
N ILE A 163 -9.72 8.72 -26.93
CA ILE A 163 -9.20 7.36 -26.79
C ILE A 163 -8.34 6.98 -27.99
N ASN A 164 -8.77 7.27 -29.21
CA ASN A 164 -7.99 7.00 -30.42
C ASN A 164 -6.63 7.71 -30.35
N THR A 165 -6.64 9.00 -30.00
CA THR A 165 -5.41 9.80 -29.89
C THR A 165 -4.45 9.24 -28.85
N LEU A 166 -4.93 8.77 -27.69
CA LEU A 166 -4.08 8.11 -26.68
C LEU A 166 -3.31 6.90 -27.25
N ILE A 167 -3.96 6.17 -28.15
CA ILE A 167 -3.38 4.99 -28.81
C ILE A 167 -2.41 5.42 -29.90
N ASP A 168 -2.80 6.35 -30.75
CA ASP A 168 -2.00 6.83 -31.89
C ASP A 168 -0.67 7.45 -31.45
N VAL A 169 -0.67 8.19 -30.33
CA VAL A 169 0.55 8.76 -29.75
C VAL A 169 1.30 7.78 -28.83
N GLN A 170 0.87 6.50 -28.77
CA GLN A 170 1.52 5.39 -28.07
C GLN A 170 1.71 5.58 -26.55
N VAL A 171 0.78 6.25 -25.89
CA VAL A 171 0.80 6.45 -24.42
C VAL A 171 -0.28 5.65 -23.68
N ALA A 172 -0.96 4.73 -24.36
CA ALA A 172 -2.04 3.93 -23.78
C ALA A 172 -1.60 3.13 -22.56
N ASP A 173 -0.38 2.57 -22.55
CA ASP A 173 0.18 1.83 -21.39
C ASP A 173 0.23 2.71 -20.14
N SER A 174 0.88 3.87 -20.28
CA SER A 174 1.04 4.83 -19.17
C SER A 174 -0.30 5.35 -18.69
N PHE A 175 -1.25 5.57 -19.61
CA PHE A 175 -2.62 5.99 -19.28
C PHE A 175 -3.37 4.89 -18.50
N ILE A 176 -3.28 3.62 -18.95
CA ILE A 176 -3.90 2.47 -18.25
C ILE A 176 -3.33 2.34 -16.84
N VAL A 177 -2.00 2.44 -16.68
CA VAL A 177 -1.36 2.42 -15.35
C VAL A 177 -1.88 3.56 -14.46
N ALA A 178 -1.96 4.77 -15.01
CA ALA A 178 -2.40 5.97 -14.31
C ALA A 178 -3.87 5.86 -13.84
N ILE A 179 -4.77 5.41 -14.72
CA ILE A 179 -6.19 5.27 -14.34
C ILE A 179 -6.42 4.12 -13.37
N CYS A 180 -5.67 3.01 -13.48
CA CYS A 180 -5.70 1.93 -12.48
C CYS A 180 -5.24 2.42 -11.11
N SER A 181 -4.18 3.23 -11.05
CA SER A 181 -3.72 3.85 -9.81
C SER A 181 -4.79 4.77 -9.20
N LEU A 182 -5.47 5.57 -10.04
CA LEU A 182 -6.57 6.43 -9.60
C LEU A 182 -7.74 5.61 -9.03
N ILE A 183 -8.16 4.53 -9.72
CA ILE A 183 -9.23 3.63 -9.25
C ILE A 183 -8.88 3.08 -7.86
N ARG A 184 -7.66 2.55 -7.66
CA ARG A 184 -7.22 2.04 -6.36
C ARG A 184 -7.23 3.13 -5.28
N SER A 185 -6.71 4.33 -5.59
CA SER A 185 -6.66 5.44 -4.65
C SER A 185 -8.03 6.01 -4.28
N LEU A 186 -9.03 5.86 -5.15
CA LEU A 186 -10.42 6.26 -4.90
C LEU A 186 -11.23 5.16 -4.22
N THR A 187 -10.77 3.90 -4.22
CA THR A 187 -11.49 2.80 -3.60
C THR A 187 -11.32 2.80 -2.10
N ILE A 188 -10.10 3.04 -1.60
CA ILE A 188 -9.79 3.15 -0.17
C ILE A 188 -9.41 4.60 0.13
N ASP A 189 -10.11 5.22 1.07
CA ASP A 189 -9.79 6.60 1.50
C ASP A 189 -8.71 6.60 2.55
N ASN A 190 -8.91 5.85 3.62
CA ASN A 190 -8.03 5.83 4.77
C ASN A 190 -7.65 4.40 5.11
N LEU A 191 -6.39 4.20 5.45
CA LEU A 191 -5.83 2.92 5.83
C LEU A 191 -5.40 2.99 7.30
N HIS A 192 -5.90 2.07 8.11
CA HIS A 192 -5.59 1.98 9.53
C HIS A 192 -4.83 0.70 9.83
N ILE A 193 -3.60 0.82 10.30
CA ILE A 193 -2.78 -0.30 10.74
C ILE A 193 -2.84 -0.38 12.26
N LEU A 194 -3.32 -1.50 12.78
CA LEU A 194 -3.53 -1.71 14.22
C LEU A 194 -2.35 -2.39 14.91
N GLY A 195 -1.16 -2.26 14.34
CA GLY A 195 0.10 -2.74 14.89
C GLY A 195 0.51 -4.14 14.44
N ASP A 196 1.63 -4.58 15.01
CA ASP A 196 2.31 -5.83 14.75
C ASP A 196 2.67 -6.02 13.25
N ILE A 197 3.35 -4.99 12.70
CA ILE A 197 3.90 -5.00 11.34
C ILE A 197 5.11 -5.93 11.28
N PHE A 198 5.93 -5.92 12.34
CA PHE A 198 7.22 -6.59 12.40
C PHE A 198 7.15 -8.00 12.99
N ASP A 199 8.28 -8.68 12.80
CA ASP A 199 8.59 -10.01 13.30
C ASP A 199 7.75 -11.15 12.68
N ARG A 200 8.30 -12.37 12.74
CA ARG A 200 7.76 -13.65 12.26
C ARG A 200 7.81 -13.83 10.74
N GLY A 201 7.19 -12.96 9.95
CA GLY A 201 7.13 -13.06 8.50
C GLY A 201 8.34 -12.42 7.81
N PRO A 202 8.47 -12.61 6.48
CA PRO A 202 9.74 -12.44 5.79
C PRO A 202 10.12 -10.97 5.48
N ARG A 203 9.16 -10.06 5.21
CA ARG A 203 9.49 -8.76 4.64
C ARG A 203 8.62 -7.60 5.17
N PRO A 204 8.73 -7.25 6.46
CA PRO A 204 8.06 -6.06 7.01
C PRO A 204 8.57 -4.74 6.40
N ASP A 205 9.79 -4.71 5.89
CA ASP A 205 10.37 -3.58 5.16
C ASP A 205 9.56 -3.22 3.91
N ILE A 206 9.12 -4.21 3.12
CA ILE A 206 8.27 -4.01 1.94
C ILE A 206 6.89 -3.48 2.35
N ILE A 207 6.33 -3.97 3.46
CA ILE A 207 5.05 -3.46 3.98
C ILE A 207 5.19 -1.98 4.33
N LEU A 208 6.23 -1.60 5.07
CA LEU A 208 6.47 -0.19 5.44
C LEU A 208 6.66 0.69 4.22
N GLU A 209 7.37 0.23 3.19
CA GLU A 209 7.56 0.98 1.97
C GLU A 209 6.23 1.24 1.25
N GLU A 210 5.35 0.23 1.15
CA GLU A 210 4.01 0.39 0.57
C GLU A 210 3.16 1.39 1.40
N LEU A 211 3.24 1.30 2.74
CA LEU A 211 2.54 2.23 3.65
C LEU A 211 3.04 3.67 3.51
N MET A 212 4.34 3.89 3.36
CA MET A 212 4.93 5.23 3.17
C MET A 212 4.48 5.90 1.86
N HIS A 213 4.12 5.12 0.84
CA HIS A 213 3.60 5.61 -0.42
C HIS A 213 2.07 5.71 -0.47
N PHE A 214 1.39 5.16 0.53
CA PHE A 214 -0.06 5.24 0.58
C PHE A 214 -0.53 6.67 0.90
N HIS A 215 -1.61 7.12 0.26
CA HIS A 215 -2.03 8.54 0.28
C HIS A 215 -2.59 9.04 1.63
N ASP A 216 -3.14 8.13 2.46
CA ASP A 216 -3.68 8.47 3.78
C ASP A 216 -3.66 7.23 4.67
N VAL A 217 -2.71 7.16 5.61
CA VAL A 217 -2.51 6.04 6.50
C VAL A 217 -2.22 6.51 7.90
N ASP A 218 -2.83 5.89 8.88
CA ASP A 218 -2.41 5.99 10.26
C ASP A 218 -1.98 4.62 10.81
N ILE A 219 -0.99 4.64 11.70
CA ILE A 219 -0.36 3.43 12.23
C ILE A 219 -0.39 3.53 13.75
N GLN A 220 -1.08 2.59 14.38
CA GLN A 220 -0.88 2.28 15.79
C GLN A 220 0.23 1.23 15.89
N TRP A 221 1.03 1.30 16.94
CA TRP A 221 2.10 0.34 17.15
C TRP A 221 1.65 -0.79 18.07
N GLY A 222 1.99 -2.01 17.68
CA GLY A 222 1.84 -3.21 18.49
C GLY A 222 3.05 -3.46 19.40
N ASN A 223 3.02 -4.54 20.15
CA ASN A 223 4.12 -4.89 21.06
C ASN A 223 5.42 -5.28 20.32
N HIS A 224 5.31 -5.84 19.12
CA HIS A 224 6.47 -6.12 18.27
C HIS A 224 7.09 -4.83 17.75
N ASP A 225 6.27 -3.90 17.26
CA ASP A 225 6.71 -2.63 16.68
C ASP A 225 7.47 -1.75 17.70
N ILE A 226 7.02 -1.74 18.97
CA ILE A 226 7.71 -1.03 20.07
C ILE A 226 9.18 -1.47 20.20
N SER A 227 9.47 -2.76 20.05
CA SER A 227 10.83 -3.29 20.12
C SER A 227 11.69 -2.71 18.99
N TRP A 228 11.14 -2.63 17.79
CA TRP A 228 11.80 -2.03 16.62
C TRP A 228 11.99 -0.52 16.77
N MET A 229 10.97 0.20 17.26
CA MET A 229 11.07 1.63 17.55
C MET A 229 12.15 1.91 18.60
N GLY A 230 12.19 1.11 19.68
CA GLY A 230 13.22 1.20 20.69
C GLY A 230 14.63 0.89 20.13
N ALA A 231 14.74 -0.10 19.26
CA ALA A 231 16.00 -0.43 18.60
C ALA A 231 16.48 0.72 17.69
N ALA A 232 15.59 1.31 16.91
CA ALA A 232 15.87 2.45 16.04
C ALA A 232 16.39 3.68 16.81
N THR A 233 15.93 3.86 18.06
CA THR A 233 16.42 4.93 18.96
C THR A 233 17.74 4.57 19.68
N GLY A 234 18.31 3.39 19.43
CA GLY A 234 19.58 2.96 20.01
C GLY A 234 19.45 2.27 21.39
N ASN A 235 18.25 1.91 21.83
CA ASN A 235 18.07 1.15 23.05
C ASN A 235 18.67 -0.25 22.91
N ARG A 236 19.71 -0.56 23.67
CA ARG A 236 20.48 -1.82 23.56
C ARG A 236 19.63 -3.07 23.86
N ALA A 237 18.73 -2.99 24.83
CA ALA A 237 17.85 -4.11 25.14
C ALA A 237 16.87 -4.40 24.02
N CYS A 238 16.31 -3.33 23.39
CA CYS A 238 15.43 -3.46 22.23
C CYS A 238 16.19 -3.99 21.01
N ILE A 239 17.42 -3.50 20.73
CA ILE A 239 18.28 -4.03 19.67
C ILE A 239 18.49 -5.54 19.85
N CYS A 240 18.85 -5.98 21.08
CA CYS A 240 19.00 -7.40 21.34
C CYS A 240 17.69 -8.16 21.18
N ASN A 241 16.55 -7.55 21.54
CA ASN A 241 15.24 -8.20 21.39
C ASN A 241 14.89 -8.41 19.90
N VAL A 242 15.05 -7.37 19.08
CA VAL A 242 14.82 -7.43 17.62
C VAL A 242 15.70 -8.52 16.98
N LEU A 243 17.00 -8.50 17.26
CA LEU A 243 17.93 -9.51 16.73
C LEU A 243 17.58 -10.92 17.22
N ARG A 244 17.19 -11.08 18.48
CA ARG A 244 16.78 -12.36 19.05
C ARG A 244 15.53 -12.91 18.38
N MET A 245 14.52 -12.05 18.14
CA MET A 245 13.29 -12.44 17.46
C MET A 245 13.57 -12.84 16.02
N ALA A 246 14.31 -12.01 15.27
CA ALA A 246 14.67 -12.32 13.89
C ALA A 246 15.44 -13.66 13.77
N LEU A 247 16.46 -13.89 14.60
CA LEU A 247 17.20 -15.15 14.63
C LEU A 247 16.34 -16.34 15.04
N GLY A 248 15.38 -16.12 15.96
CA GLY A 248 14.46 -17.14 16.41
C GLY A 248 13.48 -17.63 15.35
N TYR A 249 13.13 -16.77 14.40
CA TYR A 249 12.21 -17.06 13.28
C TYR A 249 12.91 -17.18 11.91
N ASN A 250 14.23 -17.28 11.87
CA ASN A 250 15.03 -17.33 10.64
C ASN A 250 14.91 -16.09 9.75
N GLY A 251 14.59 -14.93 10.32
CA GLY A 251 14.39 -13.67 9.62
C GLY A 251 15.70 -12.92 9.33
N PHE A 252 16.71 -13.60 8.76
CA PHE A 252 18.00 -13.00 8.39
C PHE A 252 17.82 -11.98 7.28
N ASP A 253 16.98 -12.29 6.28
CA ASP A 253 16.73 -11.45 5.11
C ASP A 253 16.14 -10.09 5.48
N VAL A 254 15.28 -10.06 6.52
CA VAL A 254 14.76 -8.79 7.07
C VAL A 254 15.90 -7.91 7.53
N LEU A 255 16.87 -8.46 8.24
CA LEU A 255 17.98 -7.70 8.81
C LEU A 255 19.02 -7.32 7.75
N GLU A 256 19.45 -8.28 6.92
CA GLU A 256 20.54 -8.10 5.97
C GLU A 256 20.08 -7.41 4.69
N ASP A 257 19.03 -7.91 4.04
CA ASP A 257 18.51 -7.36 2.78
C ASP A 257 17.56 -6.18 3.00
N GLY A 258 16.66 -6.28 3.99
CA GLY A 258 15.69 -5.23 4.27
C GLY A 258 16.31 -3.97 4.88
N TYR A 259 17.23 -4.15 5.83
CA TYR A 259 17.82 -3.02 6.60
C TYR A 259 19.33 -2.89 6.49
N GLY A 260 20.02 -3.73 5.74
CA GLY A 260 21.47 -3.66 5.54
C GLY A 260 22.29 -3.93 6.81
N ILE A 261 21.74 -4.66 7.77
CA ILE A 261 22.40 -4.97 9.05
C ILE A 261 23.33 -6.17 8.86
N ASN A 262 24.64 -5.93 8.95
CA ASN A 262 25.63 -6.97 8.77
C ASN A 262 25.73 -7.88 10.00
N LEU A 263 25.29 -9.14 9.87
CA LEU A 263 25.31 -10.14 10.94
C LEU A 263 26.63 -10.95 11.05
N ARG A 264 27.57 -10.77 10.12
CA ARG A 264 28.85 -11.49 10.11
C ARG A 264 29.67 -11.34 11.40
N PRO A 265 29.77 -10.17 12.05
CA PRO A 265 30.48 -10.06 13.32
C PRO A 265 29.86 -10.93 14.43
N LEU A 266 28.53 -11.00 14.45
CA LEU A 266 27.80 -11.83 15.40
C LEU A 266 28.01 -13.33 15.13
N SER A 267 27.96 -13.76 13.87
CA SER A 267 28.17 -15.16 13.50
C SER A 267 29.58 -15.64 13.86
N MET A 268 30.60 -14.84 13.55
CA MET A 268 32.03 -15.15 13.90
C MET A 268 32.22 -15.21 15.42
N PHE A 269 31.62 -14.29 16.17
CA PHE A 269 31.66 -14.31 17.63
C PHE A 269 31.02 -15.55 18.20
N ALA A 270 29.80 -15.86 17.76
CA ALA A 270 29.00 -16.98 18.23
C ALA A 270 29.69 -18.32 17.94
N GLU A 271 30.22 -18.51 16.75
CA GLU A 271 30.94 -19.72 16.38
C GLU A 271 32.20 -19.93 17.22
N ARG A 272 32.93 -18.86 17.51
CA ARG A 272 34.14 -18.94 18.36
C ARG A 272 33.81 -19.25 19.81
N VAL A 273 32.82 -18.55 20.40
CA VAL A 273 32.50 -18.63 21.83
C VAL A 273 31.70 -19.89 22.18
N TYR A 274 30.80 -20.30 21.31
CA TYR A 274 29.94 -21.47 21.51
C TYR A 274 30.31 -22.66 20.61
N ARG A 275 31.63 -22.80 20.30
CA ARG A 275 32.13 -23.85 19.38
C ARG A 275 31.59 -25.22 19.73
N ASP A 276 31.71 -25.62 21.01
CA ASP A 276 31.41 -26.95 21.52
C ASP A 276 30.01 -27.04 22.18
N ASP A 277 29.25 -25.95 22.15
CA ASP A 277 27.91 -25.91 22.72
C ASP A 277 26.86 -26.18 21.62
N PRO A 278 26.03 -27.21 21.79
CA PRO A 278 25.02 -27.57 20.80
C PRO A 278 23.86 -26.53 20.68
N CYS A 279 23.69 -25.63 21.66
CA CYS A 279 22.69 -24.57 21.71
C CYS A 279 21.27 -25.02 21.34
N THR A 280 20.86 -26.21 21.64
CA THR A 280 19.62 -26.88 21.19
C THR A 280 18.35 -26.10 21.56
N CYS A 281 18.36 -25.40 22.72
CA CYS A 281 17.22 -24.57 23.15
C CYS A 281 17.02 -23.31 22.34
N PHE A 282 17.96 -22.96 21.46
CA PHE A 282 17.96 -21.75 20.65
C PHE A 282 17.81 -22.01 19.15
N LEU A 283 17.46 -23.24 18.77
CA LEU A 283 17.21 -23.58 17.37
C LEU A 283 16.08 -22.71 16.80
N PRO A 284 16.23 -22.21 15.58
CA PRO A 284 15.22 -21.35 14.97
C PRO A 284 13.93 -22.13 14.67
N GLN A 285 12.80 -21.44 14.79
CA GLN A 285 11.51 -21.93 14.35
C GLN A 285 11.33 -21.53 12.87
N ILE A 286 11.37 -22.48 11.99
CA ILE A 286 11.15 -22.24 10.55
C ILE A 286 9.66 -22.44 10.29
N LEU A 287 8.95 -21.35 10.01
CA LEU A 287 7.50 -21.35 9.75
C LEU A 287 7.20 -21.91 8.35
N ASP A 288 7.97 -21.50 7.34
CA ASP A 288 7.88 -22.06 5.99
C ASP A 288 9.28 -22.15 5.36
N LYS A 289 9.64 -23.37 4.91
CA LYS A 289 10.95 -23.65 4.31
C LYS A 289 11.11 -23.08 2.88
N ASN A 290 10.02 -22.69 2.24
CA ASN A 290 10.05 -22.19 0.87
C ASN A 290 10.21 -20.66 0.82
N ILE A 291 9.94 -19.98 1.94
CA ILE A 291 9.93 -18.50 2.02
C ILE A 291 11.27 -17.97 2.53
N TYR A 292 12.00 -18.75 3.34
CA TYR A 292 13.23 -18.34 3.99
C TYR A 292 14.45 -19.04 3.41
N ASP A 293 15.52 -18.29 3.27
CA ASP A 293 16.81 -18.84 2.85
C ASP A 293 17.33 -19.92 3.81
N ALA A 294 18.02 -20.89 3.25
CA ALA A 294 18.60 -21.99 4.02
C ALA A 294 19.80 -21.51 4.82
N VAL A 295 19.59 -21.22 6.09
CA VAL A 295 20.66 -20.88 7.05
C VAL A 295 21.03 -22.13 7.84
N ASP A 296 22.33 -22.28 8.21
CA ASP A 296 22.76 -23.36 9.12
C ASP A 296 22.07 -23.20 10.50
N PRO A 297 21.17 -24.12 10.87
CA PRO A 297 20.41 -24.01 12.11
C PRO A 297 21.29 -24.04 13.37
N LYS A 298 22.48 -24.67 13.30
CA LYS A 298 23.43 -24.72 14.41
C LYS A 298 24.08 -23.37 14.62
N LEU A 299 24.50 -22.71 13.52
CA LEU A 299 25.06 -21.37 13.60
C LEU A 299 24.00 -20.37 14.08
N ALA A 300 22.78 -20.43 13.54
CA ALA A 300 21.66 -19.60 13.98
C ALA A 300 21.38 -19.77 15.48
N ALA A 301 21.36 -20.99 15.99
CA ALA A 301 21.20 -21.27 17.42
C ALA A 301 22.30 -20.67 18.30
N LYS A 302 23.56 -20.72 17.85
CA LYS A 302 24.69 -20.08 18.54
C LYS A 302 24.58 -18.56 18.56
N MET A 303 24.19 -17.96 17.43
CA MET A 303 23.93 -16.52 17.32
C MET A 303 22.77 -16.09 18.22
N HIS A 304 21.68 -16.84 18.22
CA HIS A 304 20.51 -16.59 19.08
C HIS A 304 20.92 -16.64 20.57
N LYS A 305 21.68 -17.65 20.99
CA LYS A 305 22.23 -17.72 22.37
C LYS A 305 23.10 -16.53 22.70
N ALA A 306 23.99 -16.11 21.79
CA ALA A 306 24.87 -14.96 22.02
C ALA A 306 24.05 -13.67 22.29
N ILE A 307 23.05 -13.40 21.45
CA ILE A 307 22.17 -12.24 21.62
C ILE A 307 21.31 -12.34 22.88
N ALA A 308 20.78 -13.52 23.22
CA ALA A 308 20.02 -13.70 24.45
C ALA A 308 20.87 -13.37 25.70
N VAL A 309 22.12 -13.81 25.75
CA VAL A 309 23.04 -13.47 26.84
C VAL A 309 23.33 -11.97 26.88
N LEU A 310 23.54 -11.31 25.73
CA LEU A 310 23.73 -9.87 25.67
C LEU A 310 22.49 -9.10 26.12
N GLN A 311 21.29 -9.56 25.75
CA GLN A 311 20.02 -8.99 26.21
C GLN A 311 19.88 -9.02 27.71
N TYR A 312 20.14 -10.17 28.34
CA TYR A 312 20.10 -10.29 29.81
C TYR A 312 21.09 -9.32 30.48
N LYS A 313 22.28 -9.15 29.94
CA LYS A 313 23.26 -8.18 30.47
C LYS A 313 22.78 -6.74 30.29
N ALA A 314 22.21 -6.39 29.12
CA ALA A 314 21.71 -5.05 28.87
C ALA A 314 20.55 -4.68 29.82
N VAL A 315 19.62 -5.61 30.07
CA VAL A 315 18.50 -5.40 30.99
C VAL A 315 18.98 -5.27 32.44
N SER A 316 19.96 -6.10 32.87
CA SER A 316 20.45 -6.04 34.25
C SER A 316 21.13 -4.72 34.61
N TYR A 317 21.72 -4.02 33.65
CA TYR A 317 22.31 -2.67 33.86
C TYR A 317 21.29 -1.53 33.93
N THR A 318 20.05 -1.76 33.48
CA THR A 318 18.99 -0.74 33.55
C THR A 318 18.24 -0.74 34.88
N HIS A 319 18.51 -1.74 35.74
CA HIS A 319 17.90 -1.89 37.07
C HIS A 319 18.88 -1.68 38.22
N LEU A 320 20.11 -1.25 37.93
CA LEU A 320 21.11 -0.77 38.91
C LEU A 320 21.27 0.74 38.80
#